data_9453f72a8f15bed5cede5ba8b9908ac3
#
_entry.id   9453f72a8f15bed5cede5ba8b9908ac3
#
_cell.length_a   1.000
_cell.length_b   1.000
_cell.length_c   1.000
_cell.angle_alpha   90.00
_cell.angle_beta   90.00
_cell.angle_gamma   90.00
#
_symmetry.space_group_name_H-M   'P 1'
#
loop_
_entity.id
_entity.type
_entity.pdbx_description
1 polymer ?
#
loop_
_entity_poly.entity_id
_entity_poly.type
_entity_poly.pdbx_seq_one_letter_code
_entity_poly.pdbx_strand_id
1 'polypeptide(L)'
;MKKYLATIATQFKELFFRFPVATLFCVLTFLVFVGVIADSLEIREIEIQSAIMVLTLGYTLSLCAGIFAEDKEWKSWRKRIDVLVIPAMIGYFFLLIQNEEISQTVVICHYVLSLATASLLIIAPFSTTKSPIILWQYNVKILLQLLLATICAVIFFGGFALALLSIQILFDVSFSDRYFGYLAAFFFSLFLPLFFAAGIPTKAKICEIKNYPIFKIVGQYVLIPLLATYLVILYAYGFKILFAWELPNGLLSWLTLAFSSVGLLIFFMLHNLYVTRATKISTIFGKWFFFFEIPLLGLLFLAILRRVADYGFTESRYYLLLAACWLLGVTIYFILTKGRTVRPVIISFILVALLSIVGPWSAFSVSNKSQYNRLEKILAENDLLENGKFSNDATIATTRAVSRECEEILYFFAKREKVEYLQPLFTQDIVAIYQRYGRWSFAEAVFSNEEFDLDESSDFGEVFDVSEIDTSDYFSYSLNMEKEVLSMSGYDLFAHYLYYTWNENSQNDLSSAYIIKSKPNGIIEIYSDNQLSQTIDLKKAIEKIKVRVYLDDVGSYYSQEQLTIVEQDCKIVFKEISGDYGDKNPVSSAEMYIFWKK
;
A
#
# COMPACT_ATOMS: atom_id res chain seq x y z
N MET A 1 -30.59 -9.47 -30.61
CA MET A 1 -29.17 -9.07 -30.72
C MET A 1 -29.00 -7.68 -31.33
N LYS A 2 -29.44 -7.37 -32.57
CA LYS A 2 -29.29 -6.04 -33.19
C LYS A 2 -29.86 -4.87 -32.36
N LYS A 3 -31.04 -5.03 -31.72
CA LYS A 3 -31.65 -4.00 -30.87
C LYS A 3 -30.80 -3.68 -29.62
N TYR A 4 -30.19 -4.68 -28.99
CA TYR A 4 -29.29 -4.49 -27.84
C TYR A 4 -27.98 -3.83 -28.23
N LEU A 5 -27.37 -4.24 -29.36
CA LEU A 5 -26.16 -3.61 -29.90
C LEU A 5 -26.41 -2.15 -30.28
N ALA A 6 -27.55 -1.83 -30.89
CA ALA A 6 -27.93 -0.45 -31.19
C ALA A 6 -28.10 0.38 -29.92
N THR A 7 -28.69 -0.19 -28.85
CA THR A 7 -28.84 0.50 -27.56
C THR A 7 -27.48 0.78 -26.92
N ILE A 8 -26.56 -0.19 -26.93
CA ILE A 8 -25.20 -0.02 -26.43
C ILE A 8 -24.45 1.07 -27.21
N ALA A 9 -24.50 0.99 -28.55
CA ALA A 9 -23.86 2.01 -29.41
C ALA A 9 -24.40 3.42 -29.15
N THR A 10 -25.71 3.53 -28.90
CA THR A 10 -26.36 4.83 -28.56
C THR A 10 -25.87 5.34 -27.20
N GLN A 11 -25.75 4.46 -26.20
CA GLN A 11 -25.22 4.82 -24.88
C GLN A 11 -23.76 5.26 -24.93
N PHE A 12 -22.91 4.59 -25.70
CA PHE A 12 -21.53 5.02 -25.92
C PHE A 12 -21.47 6.38 -26.65
N LYS A 13 -22.29 6.58 -27.66
CA LYS A 13 -22.37 7.88 -28.33
C LYS A 13 -22.80 9.00 -27.38
N GLU A 14 -23.81 8.76 -26.55
CA GLU A 14 -24.24 9.68 -25.51
C GLU A 14 -23.12 9.99 -24.50
N LEU A 15 -22.31 8.99 -24.10
CA LEU A 15 -21.18 9.14 -23.21
C LEU A 15 -20.14 10.14 -23.76
N PHE A 16 -19.72 9.97 -25.03
CA PHE A 16 -18.74 10.85 -25.69
C PHE A 16 -19.21 12.32 -25.73
N PHE A 17 -20.50 12.54 -25.94
CA PHE A 17 -21.05 13.91 -25.92
C PHE A 17 -21.27 14.47 -24.52
N ARG A 18 -21.52 13.60 -23.55
CA ARG A 18 -21.78 13.99 -22.16
C ARG A 18 -20.48 14.26 -21.40
N PHE A 19 -19.49 13.40 -21.51
CA PHE A 19 -18.21 13.47 -20.79
C PHE A 19 -16.98 13.34 -21.73
N PRO A 20 -16.79 14.27 -22.69
CA PRO A 20 -15.72 14.13 -23.69
C PRO A 20 -14.32 14.18 -23.06
N VAL A 21 -14.10 15.04 -22.06
CA VAL A 21 -12.80 15.20 -21.42
C VAL A 21 -12.46 13.96 -20.56
N ALA A 22 -13.41 13.41 -19.82
CA ALA A 22 -13.21 12.18 -19.08
C ALA A 22 -12.89 11.00 -20.00
N THR A 23 -13.60 10.92 -21.15
CA THR A 23 -13.31 9.89 -22.16
C THR A 23 -11.90 10.05 -22.74
N LEU A 24 -11.45 11.29 -23.00
CA LEU A 24 -10.09 11.57 -23.45
C LEU A 24 -9.06 11.06 -22.42
N PHE A 25 -9.23 11.37 -21.15
CA PHE A 25 -8.32 10.90 -20.11
C PHE A 25 -8.28 9.36 -20.01
N CYS A 26 -9.43 8.66 -20.14
CA CYS A 26 -9.46 7.20 -20.20
C CYS A 26 -8.65 6.63 -21.36
N VAL A 27 -8.86 7.18 -22.58
CA VAL A 27 -8.15 6.71 -23.77
C VAL A 27 -6.65 6.95 -23.62
N LEU A 28 -6.24 8.12 -23.13
CA LEU A 28 -4.83 8.42 -22.89
C LEU A 28 -4.21 7.49 -21.84
N THR A 29 -4.92 7.19 -20.74
CA THR A 29 -4.47 6.22 -19.73
C THR A 29 -4.24 4.85 -20.35
N PHE A 30 -5.18 4.37 -21.17
CA PHE A 30 -5.04 3.10 -21.88
C PHE A 30 -3.83 3.10 -22.82
N LEU A 31 -3.62 4.17 -23.59
CA LEU A 31 -2.49 4.29 -24.50
C LEU A 31 -1.13 4.31 -23.77
N VAL A 32 -1.05 4.96 -22.61
CA VAL A 32 0.16 4.94 -21.76
C VAL A 32 0.44 3.51 -21.31
N PHE A 33 -0.55 2.78 -20.78
CA PHE A 33 -0.35 1.38 -20.38
C PHE A 33 0.07 0.48 -21.54
N VAL A 34 -0.54 0.65 -22.72
CA VAL A 34 -0.14 -0.11 -23.92
C VAL A 34 1.31 0.19 -24.31
N GLY A 35 1.71 1.47 -24.26
CA GLY A 35 3.08 1.88 -24.55
C GLY A 35 4.11 1.31 -23.59
N VAL A 36 3.79 1.29 -22.30
CA VAL A 36 4.65 0.66 -21.26
C VAL A 36 4.79 -0.85 -21.49
N ILE A 37 3.68 -1.56 -21.74
CA ILE A 37 3.70 -3.02 -21.95
C ILE A 37 4.44 -3.37 -23.27
N ALA A 38 4.32 -2.52 -24.29
CA ALA A 38 5.03 -2.70 -25.56
C ALA A 38 6.53 -2.43 -25.47
N ASP A 39 6.99 -1.85 -24.36
CA ASP A 39 8.37 -1.39 -24.17
C ASP A 39 8.81 -0.43 -25.30
N SER A 40 7.83 0.36 -25.78
CA SER A 40 7.98 1.25 -26.95
C SER A 40 8.18 2.71 -26.56
N LEU A 41 8.09 3.03 -25.27
CA LEU A 41 8.23 4.38 -24.75
C LEU A 41 9.67 4.57 -24.24
N GLU A 42 10.50 5.23 -25.02
CA GLU A 42 11.81 5.74 -24.58
C GLU A 42 11.62 7.00 -23.69
N ILE A 43 10.84 6.86 -22.61
CA ILE A 43 10.45 7.96 -21.71
C ILE A 43 10.92 7.58 -20.31
N ARG A 44 11.37 8.57 -19.53
CA ARG A 44 11.79 8.32 -18.13
C ARG A 44 10.63 7.74 -17.30
N GLU A 45 10.94 6.85 -16.39
CA GLU A 45 9.95 6.19 -15.53
C GLU A 45 9.08 7.20 -14.76
N ILE A 46 9.68 8.28 -14.27
CA ILE A 46 8.96 9.36 -13.59
C ILE A 46 7.89 10.02 -14.46
N GLU A 47 8.13 10.15 -15.76
CA GLU A 47 7.16 10.76 -16.69
C GLU A 47 5.97 9.81 -16.90
N ILE A 48 6.21 8.51 -16.95
CA ILE A 48 5.16 7.47 -17.05
C ILE A 48 4.30 7.46 -15.79
N GLN A 49 4.93 7.40 -14.61
CA GLN A 49 4.23 7.41 -13.33
C GLN A 49 3.42 8.71 -13.16
N SER A 50 4.02 9.86 -13.46
CA SER A 50 3.35 11.17 -13.43
C SER A 50 2.17 11.23 -14.40
N ALA A 51 2.30 10.68 -15.60
CA ALA A 51 1.22 10.64 -16.58
C ALA A 51 0.03 9.81 -16.05
N ILE A 52 0.29 8.63 -15.49
CA ILE A 52 -0.76 7.77 -14.92
C ILE A 52 -1.49 8.49 -13.77
N MET A 53 -0.74 9.13 -12.84
CA MET A 53 -1.31 9.90 -11.74
C MET A 53 -2.21 11.05 -12.26
N VAL A 54 -1.73 11.83 -13.17
CA VAL A 54 -2.43 12.98 -13.74
C VAL A 54 -3.68 12.56 -14.51
N LEU A 55 -3.59 11.52 -15.33
CA LEU A 55 -4.70 11.06 -16.17
C LEU A 55 -5.83 10.45 -15.32
N THR A 56 -5.50 9.68 -14.28
CA THR A 56 -6.50 9.09 -13.37
C THR A 56 -7.21 10.15 -12.52
N LEU A 57 -6.48 11.14 -12.01
CA LEU A 57 -7.07 12.27 -11.29
C LEU A 57 -7.91 13.15 -12.23
N GLY A 58 -7.41 13.43 -13.44
CA GLY A 58 -8.10 14.19 -14.48
C GLY A 58 -9.42 13.56 -14.90
N TYR A 59 -9.47 12.22 -15.01
CA TYR A 59 -10.70 11.49 -15.28
C TYR A 59 -11.78 11.76 -14.22
N THR A 60 -11.47 11.56 -12.95
CA THR A 60 -12.44 11.75 -11.84
C THR A 60 -12.87 13.20 -11.71
N LEU A 61 -11.94 14.14 -11.81
CA LEU A 61 -12.22 15.57 -11.72
C LEU A 61 -13.09 16.08 -12.89
N SER A 62 -12.81 15.60 -14.12
CA SER A 62 -13.62 15.98 -15.29
C SER A 62 -15.04 15.42 -15.22
N LEU A 63 -15.24 14.22 -14.68
CA LEU A 63 -16.59 13.70 -14.39
C LEU A 63 -17.33 14.59 -13.38
N CYS A 64 -16.67 14.97 -12.28
CA CYS A 64 -17.27 15.86 -11.27
C CYS A 64 -17.67 17.21 -11.88
N ALA A 65 -16.80 17.82 -12.69
CA ALA A 65 -17.04 19.09 -13.35
C ALA A 65 -18.23 19.00 -14.34
N GLY A 66 -18.29 17.94 -15.15
CA GLY A 66 -19.38 17.70 -16.09
C GLY A 66 -20.74 17.52 -15.38
N ILE A 67 -20.79 16.70 -14.32
CA ILE A 67 -22.02 16.47 -13.54
C ILE A 67 -22.47 17.75 -12.82
N PHE A 68 -21.52 18.50 -12.26
CA PHE A 68 -21.81 19.78 -11.61
C PHE A 68 -22.41 20.80 -12.60
N ALA A 69 -21.89 20.87 -13.84
CA ALA A 69 -22.39 21.74 -14.88
C ALA A 69 -23.82 21.36 -15.33
N GLU A 70 -24.14 20.04 -15.35
CA GLU A 70 -25.50 19.55 -15.61
C GLU A 70 -26.49 19.95 -14.51
N ASP A 71 -26.10 19.91 -13.25
CA ASP A 71 -26.98 20.29 -12.11
C ASP A 71 -27.36 21.77 -12.14
N LYS A 72 -26.43 22.63 -12.56
CA LYS A 72 -26.66 24.09 -12.64
C LYS A 72 -27.48 24.53 -13.85
N GLU A 73 -27.81 23.64 -14.78
CA GLU A 73 -28.52 23.98 -16.02
C GLU A 73 -27.88 25.15 -16.78
N TRP A 74 -26.56 25.19 -16.79
CA TRP A 74 -25.80 26.27 -17.39
C TRP A 74 -25.98 26.31 -18.91
N LYS A 75 -25.80 27.53 -19.52
CA LYS A 75 -25.78 27.71 -20.97
C LYS A 75 -24.72 26.78 -21.62
N SER A 76 -24.95 26.43 -22.87
CA SER A 76 -24.16 25.38 -23.58
C SER A 76 -22.64 25.50 -23.44
N TRP A 77 -22.08 26.73 -23.52
CA TRP A 77 -20.64 26.94 -23.38
C TRP A 77 -20.12 26.76 -21.94
N ARG A 78 -20.94 27.08 -20.91
CA ARG A 78 -20.59 26.85 -19.49
C ARG A 78 -20.71 25.38 -19.09
N LYS A 79 -21.43 24.57 -19.88
CA LYS A 79 -21.47 23.11 -19.65
C LYS A 79 -20.14 22.43 -19.89
N ARG A 80 -19.19 23.11 -20.55
CA ARG A 80 -17.84 22.61 -20.85
C ARG A 80 -16.79 23.10 -19.83
N ILE A 81 -17.19 23.32 -18.58
CA ILE A 81 -16.25 23.65 -17.49
C ILE A 81 -15.24 22.51 -17.27
N ASP A 82 -15.58 21.28 -17.65
CA ASP A 82 -14.71 20.11 -17.65
C ASP A 82 -13.43 20.32 -18.50
N VAL A 83 -13.47 21.17 -19.53
CA VAL A 83 -12.30 21.53 -20.34
C VAL A 83 -11.22 22.23 -19.52
N LEU A 84 -11.60 22.97 -18.44
CA LEU A 84 -10.64 23.64 -17.56
C LEU A 84 -9.79 22.65 -16.74
N VAL A 85 -10.21 21.40 -16.66
CA VAL A 85 -9.43 20.34 -16.02
C VAL A 85 -8.14 20.05 -16.80
N ILE A 86 -8.16 20.21 -18.13
CA ILE A 86 -7.00 19.91 -18.98
C ILE A 86 -5.79 20.78 -18.61
N PRO A 87 -5.86 22.13 -18.61
CA PRO A 87 -4.70 22.95 -18.24
C PRO A 87 -4.27 22.74 -16.76
N ALA A 88 -5.22 22.46 -15.86
CA ALA A 88 -4.89 22.13 -14.47
C ALA A 88 -4.07 20.83 -14.38
N MET A 89 -4.43 19.80 -15.15
CA MET A 89 -3.72 18.53 -15.17
C MET A 89 -2.35 18.64 -15.87
N ILE A 90 -2.26 19.46 -16.91
CA ILE A 90 -0.97 19.78 -17.54
C ILE A 90 -0.04 20.48 -16.53
N GLY A 91 -0.53 21.47 -15.80
CA GLY A 91 0.24 22.13 -14.74
C GLY A 91 0.67 21.14 -13.66
N TYR A 92 -0.21 20.24 -13.23
CA TYR A 92 0.12 19.20 -12.25
C TYR A 92 1.19 18.24 -12.77
N PHE A 93 1.11 17.82 -14.03
CA PHE A 93 2.13 16.98 -14.67
C PHE A 93 3.52 17.63 -14.63
N PHE A 94 3.61 18.90 -15.03
CA PHE A 94 4.89 19.64 -14.98
C PHE A 94 5.44 19.81 -13.57
N LEU A 95 4.58 19.92 -12.55
CA LEU A 95 5.01 19.94 -11.16
C LEU A 95 5.60 18.60 -10.70
N LEU A 96 5.05 17.48 -11.19
CA LEU A 96 5.52 16.15 -10.82
C LEU A 96 6.89 15.80 -11.41
N ILE A 97 7.13 16.16 -12.67
CA ILE A 97 8.36 15.80 -13.41
C ILE A 97 9.57 16.71 -13.09
N GLN A 98 9.42 17.69 -12.18
CA GLN A 98 10.53 18.57 -11.78
C GLN A 98 11.61 17.82 -11.00
N ASN A 99 11.26 16.75 -10.32
CA ASN A 99 12.17 15.91 -9.55
C ASN A 99 12.64 14.72 -10.41
N GLU A 100 13.68 14.03 -9.96
CA GLU A 100 14.18 12.82 -10.63
C GLU A 100 13.32 11.59 -10.31
N GLU A 101 12.74 11.55 -9.08
CA GLU A 101 11.87 10.48 -8.61
C GLU A 101 10.58 11.04 -7.98
N ILE A 102 9.54 10.21 -7.89
CA ILE A 102 8.31 10.58 -7.18
C ILE A 102 8.49 10.30 -5.69
N SER A 103 8.61 11.37 -4.91
CA SER A 103 8.72 11.24 -3.45
C SER A 103 7.46 10.66 -2.81
N GLN A 104 7.61 9.99 -1.68
CA GLN A 104 6.48 9.43 -0.92
C GLN A 104 5.44 10.52 -0.55
N THR A 105 5.89 11.73 -0.30
CA THR A 105 5.02 12.89 -0.03
C THR A 105 4.06 13.16 -1.19
N VAL A 106 4.56 13.14 -2.42
CA VAL A 106 3.77 13.35 -3.65
C VAL A 106 2.74 12.23 -3.83
N VAL A 107 3.14 10.98 -3.59
CA VAL A 107 2.24 9.81 -3.66
C VAL A 107 1.07 9.96 -2.68
N ILE A 108 1.35 10.29 -1.41
CA ILE A 108 0.31 10.51 -0.39
C ILE A 108 -0.61 11.67 -0.79
N CYS A 109 -0.06 12.81 -1.24
CA CYS A 109 -0.85 13.94 -1.73
C CYS A 109 -1.80 13.52 -2.87
N HIS A 110 -1.28 12.74 -3.82
CA HIS A 110 -2.08 12.25 -4.94
C HIS A 110 -3.24 11.34 -4.49
N TYR A 111 -2.99 10.40 -3.56
CA TYR A 111 -4.06 9.55 -3.00
C TYR A 111 -5.12 10.37 -2.26
N VAL A 112 -4.73 11.36 -1.46
CA VAL A 112 -5.66 12.25 -0.76
C VAL A 112 -6.47 13.08 -1.75
N LEU A 113 -5.86 13.64 -2.80
CA LEU A 113 -6.56 14.36 -3.87
C LEU A 113 -7.54 13.45 -4.62
N SER A 114 -7.13 12.24 -4.94
CA SER A 114 -7.98 11.24 -5.61
C SER A 114 -9.19 10.86 -4.76
N LEU A 115 -8.99 10.69 -3.45
CA LEU A 115 -10.08 10.39 -2.51
C LEU A 115 -11.03 11.59 -2.35
N ALA A 116 -10.51 12.81 -2.29
CA ALA A 116 -11.31 14.03 -2.23
C ALA A 116 -12.14 14.21 -3.51
N THR A 117 -11.56 14.00 -4.69
CA THR A 117 -12.29 14.10 -5.98
C THR A 117 -13.32 13.00 -6.14
N ALA A 118 -13.04 11.76 -5.73
CA ALA A 118 -14.03 10.68 -5.69
C ALA A 118 -15.21 11.02 -4.75
N SER A 119 -14.92 11.65 -3.61
CA SER A 119 -15.95 12.12 -2.68
C SER A 119 -16.78 13.29 -3.25
N LEU A 120 -16.17 14.16 -4.07
CA LEU A 120 -16.91 15.21 -4.81
C LEU A 120 -17.93 14.59 -5.77
N LEU A 121 -17.64 13.45 -6.39
CA LEU A 121 -18.58 12.77 -7.29
C LEU A 121 -19.91 12.44 -6.58
N ILE A 122 -19.87 12.15 -5.28
CA ILE A 122 -21.04 11.82 -4.45
C ILE A 122 -21.99 13.01 -4.31
N ILE A 123 -21.47 14.24 -4.28
CA ILE A 123 -22.25 15.47 -4.05
C ILE A 123 -22.39 16.39 -5.28
N ALA A 124 -21.64 16.12 -6.35
CA ALA A 124 -21.59 16.98 -7.55
C ALA A 124 -22.97 17.35 -8.13
N PRO A 125 -23.96 16.44 -8.27
CA PRO A 125 -25.25 16.75 -8.86
C PRO A 125 -26.22 17.50 -7.93
N PHE A 126 -25.80 17.84 -6.69
CA PHE A 126 -26.70 18.35 -5.63
C PHE A 126 -26.28 19.70 -5.06
N SER A 127 -25.63 20.52 -5.86
CA SER A 127 -25.29 21.87 -5.43
C SER A 127 -26.56 22.71 -5.12
N THR A 128 -27.69 22.38 -5.75
CA THR A 128 -28.97 23.08 -5.61
C THR A 128 -30.09 22.27 -4.96
N THR A 129 -30.07 20.95 -5.03
CA THR A 129 -31.16 20.09 -4.57
C THR A 129 -31.10 19.86 -3.06
N LYS A 130 -32.19 20.17 -2.35
CA LYS A 130 -32.28 20.04 -0.87
C LYS A 130 -32.81 18.69 -0.38
N SER A 131 -33.25 17.77 -1.28
CA SER A 131 -33.87 16.50 -0.88
C SER A 131 -32.83 15.42 -0.53
N PRO A 132 -32.79 14.94 0.73
CA PRO A 132 -31.87 13.87 1.13
C PRO A 132 -32.14 12.53 0.41
N ILE A 133 -33.40 12.29 0.03
CA ILE A 133 -33.82 11.04 -0.65
C ILE A 133 -33.24 10.96 -2.05
N ILE A 134 -33.24 12.06 -2.78
CA ILE A 134 -32.72 12.15 -4.15
C ILE A 134 -31.20 11.94 -4.12
N LEU A 135 -30.49 12.56 -3.18
CA LEU A 135 -29.05 12.36 -2.98
C LEU A 135 -28.73 10.88 -2.69
N TRP A 136 -29.51 10.26 -1.81
CA TRP A 136 -29.35 8.85 -1.49
C TRP A 136 -29.55 7.94 -2.73
N GLN A 137 -30.62 8.17 -3.50
CA GLN A 137 -30.90 7.39 -4.70
C GLN A 137 -29.81 7.50 -5.76
N TYR A 138 -29.28 8.69 -5.94
CA TYR A 138 -28.15 8.92 -6.84
C TYR A 138 -26.91 8.10 -6.40
N ASN A 139 -26.55 8.20 -5.12
CA ASN A 139 -25.36 7.51 -4.60
C ASN A 139 -25.50 5.99 -4.66
N VAL A 140 -26.70 5.47 -4.40
CA VAL A 140 -27.02 4.05 -4.59
C VAL A 140 -26.83 3.63 -6.05
N LYS A 141 -27.32 4.44 -7.01
CA LYS A 141 -27.14 4.13 -8.44
C LYS A 141 -25.66 4.17 -8.85
N ILE A 142 -24.89 5.15 -8.37
CA ILE A 142 -23.44 5.22 -8.64
C ILE A 142 -22.73 4.00 -8.06
N LEU A 143 -23.01 3.62 -6.81
CA LEU A 143 -22.38 2.45 -6.18
C LEU A 143 -22.72 1.17 -6.95
N LEU A 144 -23.98 0.96 -7.30
CA LEU A 144 -24.39 -0.19 -8.11
C LEU A 144 -23.73 -0.21 -9.48
N GLN A 145 -23.59 0.96 -10.11
CA GLN A 145 -22.93 1.07 -11.41
C GLN A 145 -21.45 0.77 -11.32
N LEU A 146 -20.78 1.25 -10.25
CA LEU A 146 -19.37 0.92 -10.01
C LEU A 146 -19.17 -0.57 -9.78
N LEU A 147 -19.99 -1.19 -8.93
CA LEU A 147 -19.95 -2.63 -8.68
C LEU A 147 -20.20 -3.43 -9.96
N LEU A 148 -21.22 -3.04 -10.75
CA LEU A 148 -21.51 -3.70 -12.01
C LEU A 148 -20.37 -3.56 -13.01
N ALA A 149 -19.79 -2.36 -13.14
CA ALA A 149 -18.66 -2.12 -14.02
C ALA A 149 -17.45 -2.97 -13.63
N THR A 150 -17.13 -3.04 -12.34
CA THR A 150 -16.04 -3.85 -11.81
C THR A 150 -16.27 -5.34 -12.05
N ILE A 151 -17.46 -5.85 -11.73
CA ILE A 151 -17.81 -7.27 -11.94
C ILE A 151 -17.71 -7.61 -13.43
N CYS A 152 -18.26 -6.80 -14.32
CA CYS A 152 -18.16 -7.02 -15.76
C CYS A 152 -16.71 -7.01 -16.24
N ALA A 153 -15.88 -6.03 -15.79
CA ALA A 153 -14.48 -5.97 -16.18
C ALA A 153 -13.69 -7.20 -15.72
N VAL A 154 -13.90 -7.65 -14.48
CA VAL A 154 -13.24 -8.85 -13.93
C VAL A 154 -13.69 -10.12 -14.67
N ILE A 155 -15.01 -10.29 -14.94
CA ILE A 155 -15.52 -11.45 -15.67
C ILE A 155 -14.97 -11.49 -17.09
N PHE A 156 -14.98 -10.36 -17.81
CA PHE A 156 -14.45 -10.31 -19.17
C PHE A 156 -12.94 -10.55 -19.18
N PHE A 157 -12.18 -9.88 -18.32
CA PHE A 157 -10.74 -10.11 -18.21
C PHE A 157 -10.44 -11.58 -17.92
N GLY A 158 -11.06 -12.15 -16.89
CA GLY A 158 -10.88 -13.56 -16.51
C GLY A 158 -11.27 -14.52 -17.61
N GLY A 159 -12.40 -14.28 -18.30
CA GLY A 159 -12.86 -15.11 -19.41
C GLY A 159 -11.91 -15.09 -20.61
N PHE A 160 -11.41 -13.91 -21.01
CA PHE A 160 -10.43 -13.79 -22.09
C PHE A 160 -9.04 -14.32 -21.68
N ALA A 161 -8.61 -14.11 -20.45
CA ALA A 161 -7.35 -14.66 -19.94
C ALA A 161 -7.41 -16.21 -19.92
N LEU A 162 -8.51 -16.80 -19.45
CA LEU A 162 -8.73 -18.25 -19.50
C LEU A 162 -8.76 -18.78 -20.94
N ALA A 163 -9.34 -18.03 -21.86
CA ALA A 163 -9.35 -18.42 -23.28
C ALA A 163 -7.93 -18.45 -23.87
N LEU A 164 -7.10 -17.43 -23.58
CA LEU A 164 -5.70 -17.41 -23.98
C LEU A 164 -4.91 -18.58 -23.36
N LEU A 165 -5.07 -18.83 -22.07
CA LEU A 165 -4.45 -19.97 -21.38
C LEU A 165 -4.88 -21.31 -21.98
N SER A 166 -6.18 -21.45 -22.33
CA SER A 166 -6.68 -22.68 -22.97
C SER A 166 -6.06 -22.88 -24.35
N ILE A 167 -5.87 -21.82 -25.14
CA ILE A 167 -5.19 -21.90 -26.43
C ILE A 167 -3.72 -22.30 -26.24
N GLN A 168 -3.01 -21.73 -25.26
CA GLN A 168 -1.63 -22.12 -24.95
C GLN A 168 -1.52 -23.62 -24.65
N ILE A 169 -2.40 -24.14 -23.77
CA ILE A 169 -2.35 -25.54 -23.33
C ILE A 169 -2.80 -26.51 -24.44
N LEU A 170 -3.85 -26.15 -25.18
CA LEU A 170 -4.43 -27.07 -26.17
C LEU A 170 -3.63 -27.12 -27.48
N PHE A 171 -3.01 -26.02 -27.87
CA PHE A 171 -2.31 -25.91 -29.14
C PHE A 171 -0.79 -25.81 -29.01
N ASP A 172 -0.27 -25.93 -27.77
CA ASP A 172 1.15 -25.81 -27.45
C ASP A 172 1.83 -24.55 -28.01
N VAL A 173 1.09 -23.42 -27.94
CA VAL A 173 1.51 -22.10 -28.40
C VAL A 173 1.89 -21.25 -27.18
N SER A 174 3.12 -20.79 -27.12
CA SER A 174 3.52 -19.85 -26.04
C SER A 174 3.13 -18.42 -26.39
N PHE A 175 2.22 -17.82 -25.61
CA PHE A 175 1.98 -16.38 -25.64
C PHE A 175 2.90 -15.65 -24.67
N SER A 176 3.43 -14.51 -25.07
CA SER A 176 4.14 -13.62 -24.14
C SER A 176 3.18 -13.07 -23.08
N ASP A 177 3.66 -12.88 -21.85
CA ASP A 177 2.91 -12.26 -20.74
C ASP A 177 2.35 -10.88 -21.08
N ARG A 178 2.94 -10.20 -22.07
CA ARG A 178 2.46 -8.92 -22.61
C ARG A 178 1.00 -8.97 -23.07
N TYR A 179 0.52 -10.10 -23.60
CA TYR A 179 -0.88 -10.24 -24.05
C TYR A 179 -1.87 -10.16 -22.88
N PHE A 180 -1.52 -10.76 -21.73
CA PHE A 180 -2.31 -10.64 -20.51
C PHE A 180 -2.28 -9.20 -19.99
N GLY A 181 -1.14 -8.51 -20.09
CA GLY A 181 -1.00 -7.09 -19.79
C GLY A 181 -1.90 -6.22 -20.66
N TYR A 182 -1.95 -6.43 -21.98
CA TYR A 182 -2.86 -5.70 -22.88
C TYR A 182 -4.33 -5.92 -22.56
N LEU A 183 -4.72 -7.16 -22.21
CA LEU A 183 -6.08 -7.45 -21.74
C LEU A 183 -6.40 -6.70 -20.45
N ALA A 184 -5.51 -6.72 -19.48
CA ALA A 184 -5.67 -5.99 -18.24
C ALA A 184 -5.79 -4.48 -18.49
N ALA A 185 -4.90 -3.91 -19.28
CA ALA A 185 -4.96 -2.50 -19.68
C ALA A 185 -6.32 -2.16 -20.34
N PHE A 186 -6.80 -2.97 -21.28
CA PHE A 186 -8.08 -2.73 -21.93
C PHE A 186 -9.26 -2.79 -20.97
N PHE A 187 -9.37 -3.83 -20.13
CA PHE A 187 -10.54 -4.01 -19.29
C PHE A 187 -10.54 -3.08 -18.08
N PHE A 188 -9.39 -2.78 -17.47
CA PHE A 188 -9.33 -1.98 -16.25
C PHE A 188 -9.10 -0.49 -16.50
N SER A 189 -8.31 -0.08 -17.51
CA SER A 189 -8.06 1.33 -17.76
C SER A 189 -9.00 1.97 -18.79
N LEU A 190 -9.62 1.18 -19.70
CA LEU A 190 -10.54 1.71 -20.72
C LEU A 190 -11.98 1.28 -20.49
N PHE A 191 -12.27 -0.04 -20.47
CA PHE A 191 -13.63 -0.56 -20.40
C PHE A 191 -14.32 -0.18 -19.08
N LEU A 192 -13.71 -0.47 -17.93
CA LEU A 192 -14.30 -0.22 -16.61
C LEU A 192 -14.68 1.25 -16.41
N PRO A 193 -13.78 2.24 -16.59
CA PRO A 193 -14.12 3.63 -16.36
C PRO A 193 -15.13 4.18 -17.39
N LEU A 194 -15.09 3.75 -18.65
CA LEU A 194 -16.09 4.16 -19.64
C LEU A 194 -17.47 3.55 -19.34
N PHE A 195 -17.52 2.27 -18.96
CA PHE A 195 -18.77 1.61 -18.60
C PHE A 195 -19.36 2.21 -17.32
N PHE A 196 -18.53 2.56 -16.35
CA PHE A 196 -18.95 3.30 -15.16
C PHE A 196 -19.55 4.67 -15.53
N ALA A 197 -18.84 5.47 -16.31
CA ALA A 197 -19.28 6.82 -16.70
C ALA A 197 -20.58 6.78 -17.53
N ALA A 198 -20.76 5.79 -18.42
CA ALA A 198 -21.98 5.61 -19.20
C ALA A 198 -23.22 5.33 -18.32
N GLY A 199 -23.04 4.72 -17.16
CA GLY A 199 -24.12 4.39 -16.23
C GLY A 199 -24.45 5.50 -15.22
N ILE A 200 -23.71 6.61 -15.18
CA ILE A 200 -24.00 7.73 -14.28
C ILE A 200 -25.37 8.33 -14.61
N PRO A 201 -26.32 8.32 -13.65
CA PRO A 201 -27.68 8.76 -13.92
C PRO A 201 -27.76 10.26 -14.22
N THR A 202 -28.61 10.64 -15.17
CA THR A 202 -28.99 12.05 -15.40
C THR A 202 -30.00 12.52 -14.36
N LYS A 203 -30.08 13.83 -14.11
CA LYS A 203 -31.01 14.43 -13.13
C LYS A 203 -32.47 13.97 -13.35
N ALA A 204 -32.92 13.87 -14.59
CA ALA A 204 -34.26 13.40 -14.92
C ALA A 204 -34.52 11.93 -14.50
N LYS A 205 -33.52 11.04 -14.66
CA LYS A 205 -33.60 9.62 -14.29
C LYS A 205 -33.48 9.37 -12.78
N ILE A 206 -32.98 10.36 -12.01
CA ILE A 206 -32.86 10.24 -10.54
C ILE A 206 -34.20 10.45 -9.85
N CYS A 207 -35.08 11.30 -10.40
CA CYS A 207 -36.38 11.62 -9.80
C CYS A 207 -37.38 10.46 -9.80
N GLU A 208 -37.10 9.36 -10.52
CA GLU A 208 -37.90 8.14 -10.44
C GLU A 208 -37.59 7.41 -9.13
N ILE A 209 -38.55 7.42 -8.19
CA ILE A 209 -38.42 6.70 -6.92
C ILE A 209 -38.39 5.19 -7.20
N LYS A 210 -37.21 4.57 -7.10
CA LYS A 210 -37.06 3.11 -7.16
C LYS A 210 -36.72 2.56 -5.79
N ASN A 211 -37.48 1.57 -5.36
CA ASN A 211 -37.12 0.75 -4.21
C ASN A 211 -36.04 -0.24 -4.62
N TYR A 212 -34.96 -0.27 -3.86
CA TYR A 212 -33.86 -1.24 -4.04
C TYR A 212 -33.95 -2.29 -2.94
N PRO A 213 -34.74 -3.39 -3.13
CA PRO A 213 -34.95 -4.40 -2.09
C PRO A 213 -33.66 -5.09 -1.68
N ILE A 214 -32.70 -5.21 -2.60
CA ILE A 214 -31.39 -5.82 -2.34
C ILE A 214 -30.63 -5.11 -1.22
N PHE A 215 -30.64 -3.78 -1.18
CA PHE A 215 -29.98 -3.01 -0.11
C PHE A 215 -30.65 -3.22 1.25
N LYS A 216 -31.99 -3.36 1.24
CA LYS A 216 -32.72 -3.71 2.46
C LYS A 216 -32.32 -5.09 2.96
N ILE A 217 -32.32 -6.09 2.08
CA ILE A 217 -32.03 -7.48 2.45
C ILE A 217 -30.57 -7.62 2.89
N VAL A 218 -29.62 -7.23 2.05
CA VAL A 218 -28.17 -7.35 2.34
C VAL A 218 -27.79 -6.50 3.56
N GLY A 219 -28.23 -5.24 3.60
CA GLY A 219 -27.91 -4.32 4.70
C GLY A 219 -28.45 -4.79 6.04
N GLN A 220 -29.71 -5.21 6.11
CA GLN A 220 -30.35 -5.54 7.39
C GLN A 220 -30.07 -6.95 7.87
N TYR A 221 -30.02 -7.93 6.97
CA TYR A 221 -29.96 -9.34 7.35
C TYR A 221 -28.55 -9.95 7.20
N VAL A 222 -27.65 -9.28 6.51
CA VAL A 222 -26.25 -9.74 6.35
C VAL A 222 -25.29 -8.79 7.03
N LEU A 223 -25.25 -7.52 6.62
CA LEU A 223 -24.20 -6.59 7.06
C LEU A 223 -24.39 -6.14 8.52
N ILE A 224 -25.60 -5.85 8.99
CA ILE A 224 -25.83 -5.45 10.39
C ILE A 224 -25.49 -6.58 11.35
N PRO A 225 -25.93 -7.85 11.18
CA PRO A 225 -25.53 -8.94 12.06
C PRO A 225 -24.02 -9.18 12.06
N LEU A 226 -23.37 -9.12 10.88
CA LEU A 226 -21.93 -9.26 10.78
C LEU A 226 -21.21 -8.15 11.55
N LEU A 227 -21.63 -6.90 11.38
CA LEU A 227 -21.08 -5.75 12.10
C LEU A 227 -21.31 -5.86 13.61
N ALA A 228 -22.46 -6.36 14.04
CA ALA A 228 -22.75 -6.60 15.46
C ALA A 228 -21.83 -7.68 16.06
N THR A 229 -21.56 -8.76 15.33
CA THR A 229 -20.58 -9.78 15.74
C THR A 229 -19.18 -9.15 15.89
N TYR A 230 -18.76 -8.35 14.93
CA TYR A 230 -17.48 -7.63 14.99
C TYR A 230 -17.42 -6.66 16.18
N LEU A 231 -18.51 -5.97 16.47
CA LEU A 231 -18.65 -5.10 17.65
C LEU A 231 -18.36 -5.85 18.93
N VAL A 232 -18.97 -7.04 19.12
CA VAL A 232 -18.76 -7.87 20.30
C VAL A 232 -17.29 -8.29 20.43
N ILE A 233 -16.65 -8.69 19.33
CA ILE A 233 -15.23 -9.07 19.30
C ILE A 233 -14.36 -7.88 19.70
N LEU A 234 -14.59 -6.68 19.13
CA LEU A 234 -13.82 -5.49 19.45
C LEU A 234 -13.99 -5.05 20.89
N TYR A 235 -15.19 -5.15 21.47
CA TYR A 235 -15.42 -4.87 22.88
C TYR A 235 -14.71 -5.89 23.77
N ALA A 236 -14.82 -7.20 23.47
CA ALA A 236 -14.12 -8.24 24.22
C ALA A 236 -12.60 -8.02 24.21
N TYR A 237 -12.05 -7.66 23.06
CA TYR A 237 -10.65 -7.34 22.90
C TYR A 237 -10.26 -6.05 23.62
N GLY A 238 -11.09 -5.01 23.53
CA GLY A 238 -10.91 -3.76 24.28
C GLY A 238 -10.90 -3.98 25.81
N PHE A 239 -11.78 -4.82 26.32
CA PHE A 239 -11.78 -5.21 27.74
C PHE A 239 -10.49 -5.96 28.11
N LYS A 240 -10.02 -6.92 27.27
CA LYS A 240 -8.75 -7.60 27.50
C LYS A 240 -7.59 -6.60 27.64
N ILE A 241 -7.50 -5.61 26.74
CA ILE A 241 -6.47 -4.56 26.78
C ILE A 241 -6.57 -3.73 28.05
N LEU A 242 -7.78 -3.31 28.43
CA LEU A 242 -7.99 -2.49 29.63
C LEU A 242 -7.63 -3.24 30.92
N PHE A 243 -7.87 -4.57 31.01
CA PHE A 243 -7.51 -5.38 32.17
C PHE A 243 -6.02 -5.75 32.18
N ALA A 244 -5.43 -6.12 31.05
CA ALA A 244 -4.01 -6.47 30.97
C ALA A 244 -3.10 -5.23 30.98
N TRP A 245 -3.65 -4.04 30.63
CA TRP A 245 -2.91 -2.79 30.44
C TRP A 245 -1.77 -2.90 29.41
N GLU A 246 -1.85 -3.90 28.54
CA GLU A 246 -0.94 -4.12 27.42
C GLU A 246 -1.62 -3.69 26.12
N LEU A 247 -1.08 -2.65 25.48
CA LEU A 247 -1.58 -2.22 24.18
C LEU A 247 -0.83 -2.96 23.06
N PRO A 248 -1.53 -3.78 22.27
CA PRO A 248 -0.91 -4.53 21.19
C PRO A 248 -0.52 -3.63 20.01
N ASN A 249 0.43 -4.11 19.23
CA ASN A 249 1.00 -3.42 18.09
C ASN A 249 -0.04 -3.12 16.99
N GLY A 250 -0.55 -1.87 16.92
CA GLY A 250 -1.28 -1.28 15.79
C GLY A 250 -2.59 -1.90 15.32
N LEU A 251 -2.78 -3.21 15.52
CA LEU A 251 -3.91 -3.98 15.01
C LEU A 251 -5.28 -3.42 15.45
N LEU A 252 -5.39 -3.02 16.72
CA LEU A 252 -6.63 -2.44 17.27
C LEU A 252 -7.05 -1.17 16.51
N SER A 253 -6.09 -0.32 16.14
CA SER A 253 -6.36 0.93 15.44
C SER A 253 -6.95 0.68 14.06
N TRP A 254 -6.38 -0.24 13.30
CA TRP A 254 -6.88 -0.63 11.98
C TRP A 254 -8.24 -1.30 12.06
N LEU A 255 -8.44 -2.22 13.00
CA LEU A 255 -9.72 -2.92 13.18
C LEU A 255 -10.84 -1.95 13.58
N THR A 256 -10.57 -1.01 14.49
CA THR A 256 -11.55 0.00 14.89
C THR A 256 -11.89 0.95 13.74
N LEU A 257 -10.88 1.41 12.99
CA LEU A 257 -11.09 2.27 11.82
C LEU A 257 -11.90 1.55 10.73
N ALA A 258 -11.58 0.28 10.46
CA ALA A 258 -12.32 -0.55 9.51
C ALA A 258 -13.77 -0.75 9.96
N PHE A 259 -14.00 -1.08 11.24
CA PHE A 259 -15.34 -1.21 11.82
C PHE A 259 -16.16 0.06 11.65
N SER A 260 -15.60 1.22 12.02
CA SER A 260 -16.26 2.53 11.91
C SER A 260 -16.58 2.89 10.45
N SER A 261 -15.63 2.64 9.54
CA SER A 261 -15.81 2.91 8.11
C SER A 261 -16.91 2.04 7.49
N VAL A 262 -16.91 0.74 7.78
CA VAL A 262 -17.95 -0.19 7.32
C VAL A 262 -19.30 0.14 7.94
N GLY A 263 -19.36 0.45 9.23
CA GLY A 263 -20.57 0.87 9.91
C GLY A 263 -21.18 2.15 9.33
N LEU A 264 -20.35 3.15 9.02
CA LEU A 264 -20.77 4.39 8.37
C LEU A 264 -21.28 4.12 6.94
N LEU A 265 -20.61 3.23 6.19
CA LEU A 265 -21.06 2.81 4.85
C LEU A 265 -22.44 2.12 4.92
N ILE A 266 -22.65 1.21 5.87
CA ILE A 266 -23.95 0.54 6.10
C ILE A 266 -25.02 1.59 6.47
N PHE A 267 -24.67 2.54 7.33
CA PHE A 267 -25.58 3.63 7.68
C PHE A 267 -25.99 4.46 6.45
N PHE A 268 -25.04 4.83 5.58
CA PHE A 268 -25.35 5.53 4.34
C PHE A 268 -26.19 4.69 3.40
N MET A 269 -25.91 3.41 3.29
CA MET A 269 -26.69 2.48 2.47
C MET A 269 -28.14 2.36 2.94
N LEU A 270 -28.36 2.34 4.26
CA LEU A 270 -29.69 2.20 4.86
C LEU A 270 -30.34 3.54 5.24
N HIS A 271 -29.71 4.68 4.95
CA HIS A 271 -30.12 6.01 5.39
C HIS A 271 -31.58 6.36 5.03
N ASN A 272 -32.02 6.02 3.81
CA ASN A 272 -33.41 6.24 3.41
C ASN A 272 -34.41 5.45 4.28
N LEU A 273 -34.11 4.17 4.57
CA LEU A 273 -34.93 3.32 5.44
C LEU A 273 -34.94 3.81 6.89
N TYR A 274 -33.84 4.40 7.34
CA TYR A 274 -33.73 5.02 8.66
C TYR A 274 -34.59 6.31 8.76
N VAL A 275 -34.44 7.24 7.81
CA VAL A 275 -35.15 8.52 7.81
C VAL A 275 -36.67 8.31 7.66
N THR A 276 -37.09 7.41 6.79
CA THR A 276 -38.52 7.08 6.57
C THR A 276 -39.08 6.15 7.63
N ARG A 277 -38.24 5.62 8.56
CA ARG A 277 -38.62 4.62 9.56
C ARG A 277 -39.27 3.36 8.95
N ALA A 278 -38.85 3.01 7.75
CA ALA A 278 -39.47 1.93 6.97
C ALA A 278 -39.31 0.54 7.61
N THR A 279 -38.27 0.35 8.45
CA THR A 279 -38.03 -0.92 9.17
C THR A 279 -37.51 -0.67 10.59
N LYS A 280 -37.88 -1.57 11.52
CA LYS A 280 -37.40 -1.49 12.93
C LYS A 280 -35.89 -1.66 13.01
N ILE A 281 -35.30 -2.59 12.22
CA ILE A 281 -33.87 -2.90 12.24
C ILE A 281 -33.03 -1.68 11.84
N SER A 282 -33.36 -1.03 10.71
CA SER A 282 -32.62 0.19 10.29
C SER A 282 -32.76 1.34 11.27
N THR A 283 -33.93 1.47 11.91
CA THR A 283 -34.17 2.52 12.90
C THR A 283 -33.35 2.27 14.17
N ILE A 284 -33.30 1.02 14.66
CA ILE A 284 -32.50 0.65 15.82
C ILE A 284 -31.01 0.83 15.51
N PHE A 285 -30.55 0.31 14.39
CA PHE A 285 -29.15 0.45 13.96
C PHE A 285 -28.72 1.90 13.86
N GLY A 286 -29.44 2.75 13.11
CA GLY A 286 -29.10 4.14 12.92
C GLY A 286 -29.17 5.00 14.20
N LYS A 287 -29.91 4.54 15.22
CA LYS A 287 -29.95 5.20 16.52
C LYS A 287 -28.79 4.78 17.42
N TRP A 288 -28.46 3.50 17.48
CA TRP A 288 -27.55 2.94 18.49
C TRP A 288 -26.12 2.77 17.99
N PHE A 289 -25.88 2.62 16.69
CA PHE A 289 -24.54 2.44 16.13
C PHE A 289 -23.56 3.52 16.62
N PHE A 290 -23.92 4.80 16.50
CA PHE A 290 -23.06 5.91 16.92
C PHE A 290 -22.79 5.96 18.42
N PHE A 291 -23.70 5.48 19.26
CA PHE A 291 -23.45 5.37 20.70
C PHE A 291 -22.46 4.27 21.03
N PHE A 292 -22.58 3.13 20.36
CA PHE A 292 -21.64 2.03 20.54
C PHE A 292 -20.27 2.30 19.90
N GLU A 293 -20.16 3.22 18.99
CA GLU A 293 -18.90 3.63 18.39
C GLU A 293 -18.03 4.47 19.34
N ILE A 294 -18.64 5.27 20.24
CA ILE A 294 -17.91 6.19 21.14
C ILE A 294 -16.82 5.49 21.98
N PRO A 295 -17.10 4.38 22.70
CA PRO A 295 -16.06 3.70 23.48
C PRO A 295 -14.94 3.14 22.63
N LEU A 296 -15.24 2.65 21.41
CA LEU A 296 -14.22 2.16 20.46
C LEU A 296 -13.32 3.28 19.96
N LEU A 297 -13.89 4.46 19.68
CA LEU A 297 -13.10 5.66 19.35
C LEU A 297 -12.23 6.09 20.53
N GLY A 298 -12.72 5.97 21.77
CA GLY A 298 -11.93 6.20 22.98
C GLY A 298 -10.69 5.29 23.05
N LEU A 299 -10.88 3.98 22.80
CA LEU A 299 -9.77 3.02 22.72
C LEU A 299 -8.82 3.34 21.56
N LEU A 300 -9.35 3.75 20.41
CA LEU A 300 -8.56 4.17 19.27
C LEU A 300 -7.66 5.37 19.61
N PHE A 301 -8.23 6.41 20.27
CA PHE A 301 -7.45 7.56 20.71
C PHE A 301 -6.34 7.16 21.70
N LEU A 302 -6.64 6.31 22.68
CA LEU A 302 -5.63 5.82 23.63
C LEU A 302 -4.48 5.12 22.90
N ALA A 303 -4.79 4.22 21.97
CA ALA A 303 -3.79 3.48 21.20
C ALA A 303 -2.91 4.41 20.34
N ILE A 304 -3.53 5.38 19.66
CA ILE A 304 -2.77 6.32 18.81
C ILE A 304 -1.90 7.25 19.64
N LEU A 305 -2.46 7.86 20.72
CA LEU A 305 -1.76 8.84 21.54
C LEU A 305 -0.54 8.23 22.23
N ARG A 306 -0.65 6.98 22.71
CA ARG A 306 0.50 6.26 23.27
C ARG A 306 1.61 6.08 22.23
N ARG A 307 1.28 5.60 21.02
CA ARG A 307 2.26 5.44 19.95
C ARG A 307 2.90 6.77 19.52
N VAL A 308 2.12 7.84 19.51
CA VAL A 308 2.65 9.18 19.22
C VAL A 308 3.58 9.65 20.34
N ALA A 309 3.28 9.33 21.59
CA ALA A 309 4.15 9.66 22.73
C ALA A 309 5.49 8.91 22.64
N ASP A 310 5.47 7.62 22.29
CA ASP A 310 6.66 6.76 22.25
C ASP A 310 7.54 7.04 21.01
N TYR A 311 6.93 7.21 19.83
CA TYR A 311 7.64 7.23 18.54
C TYR A 311 7.45 8.53 17.73
N GLY A 312 6.77 9.53 18.25
CA GLY A 312 6.43 10.76 17.54
C GLY A 312 5.38 10.59 16.43
N PHE A 313 5.09 11.70 15.74
CA PHE A 313 4.22 11.69 14.56
C PHE A 313 4.96 11.21 13.32
N THR A 314 4.33 10.31 12.58
CA THR A 314 4.57 10.02 11.16
C THR A 314 3.28 10.32 10.39
N GLU A 315 3.33 10.39 9.06
CA GLU A 315 2.13 10.67 8.25
C GLU A 315 1.02 9.64 8.52
N SER A 316 1.36 8.35 8.64
CA SER A 316 0.39 7.28 8.93
C SER A 316 -0.32 7.51 10.27
N ARG A 317 0.42 7.85 11.33
CA ARG A 317 -0.15 8.17 12.66
C ARG A 317 -0.97 9.45 12.64
N TYR A 318 -0.53 10.47 11.87
CA TYR A 318 -1.28 11.69 11.66
C TYR A 318 -2.63 11.41 11.00
N TYR A 319 -2.65 10.69 9.88
CA TYR A 319 -3.89 10.36 9.17
C TYR A 319 -4.81 9.49 10.01
N LEU A 320 -4.27 8.57 10.80
CA LEU A 320 -5.05 7.74 11.70
C LEU A 320 -5.72 8.58 12.80
N LEU A 321 -4.98 9.52 13.41
CA LEU A 321 -5.53 10.47 14.39
C LEU A 321 -6.56 11.41 13.75
N LEU A 322 -6.27 11.93 12.57
CA LEU A 322 -7.19 12.79 11.82
C LEU A 322 -8.50 12.06 11.50
N ALA A 323 -8.43 10.80 11.06
CA ALA A 323 -9.58 9.95 10.81
C ALA A 323 -10.38 9.70 12.10
N ALA A 324 -9.71 9.42 13.23
CA ALA A 324 -10.36 9.26 14.53
C ALA A 324 -11.09 10.55 14.97
N CYS A 325 -10.44 11.71 14.83
CA CYS A 325 -11.08 13.01 15.13
C CYS A 325 -12.27 13.28 14.23
N TRP A 326 -12.13 13.01 12.91
CA TRP A 326 -13.22 13.18 11.96
C TRP A 326 -14.39 12.23 12.27
N LEU A 327 -14.14 10.95 12.54
CA LEU A 327 -15.15 9.96 12.93
C LEU A 327 -15.86 10.37 14.21
N LEU A 328 -15.15 10.86 15.21
CA LEU A 328 -15.75 11.38 16.44
C LEU A 328 -16.67 12.56 16.14
N GLY A 329 -16.24 13.51 15.30
CA GLY A 329 -17.06 14.63 14.85
C GLY A 329 -18.32 14.18 14.12
N VAL A 330 -18.20 13.18 13.23
CA VAL A 330 -19.33 12.57 12.50
C VAL A 330 -20.29 11.87 13.46
N THR A 331 -19.77 11.11 14.42
CA THR A 331 -20.56 10.41 15.44
C THR A 331 -21.36 11.39 16.27
N ILE A 332 -20.74 12.46 16.79
CA ILE A 332 -21.42 13.53 17.54
C ILE A 332 -22.48 14.22 16.65
N TYR A 333 -22.13 14.55 15.41
CA TYR A 333 -23.04 15.16 14.45
C TYR A 333 -24.30 14.32 14.25
N PHE A 334 -24.18 13.01 14.02
CA PHE A 334 -25.32 12.14 13.79
C PHE A 334 -26.16 11.90 15.05
N ILE A 335 -25.57 11.88 16.23
CA ILE A 335 -26.31 11.83 17.50
C ILE A 335 -27.15 13.09 17.67
N LEU A 336 -26.58 14.29 17.47
CA LEU A 336 -27.26 15.57 17.65
C LEU A 336 -28.36 15.81 16.60
N THR A 337 -28.09 15.50 15.33
CA THR A 337 -29.03 15.71 14.22
C THR A 337 -30.00 14.55 14.02
N LYS A 338 -29.88 13.49 14.81
CA LYS A 338 -30.65 12.23 14.65
C LYS A 338 -30.51 11.64 13.24
N GLY A 339 -29.34 11.79 12.64
CA GLY A 339 -29.00 11.19 11.35
C GLY A 339 -29.79 11.70 10.14
N ARG A 340 -30.35 12.92 10.17
CA ARG A 340 -31.25 13.40 9.11
C ARG A 340 -30.56 13.71 7.79
N THR A 341 -29.34 14.21 7.84
CA THR A 341 -28.61 14.67 6.64
C THR A 341 -27.19 14.14 6.61
N VAL A 342 -26.77 13.62 5.47
CA VAL A 342 -25.41 13.05 5.25
C VAL A 342 -24.47 14.02 4.51
N ARG A 343 -25.02 15.02 3.83
CA ARG A 343 -24.25 15.96 3.00
C ARG A 343 -23.13 16.70 3.75
N PRO A 344 -23.34 17.24 4.96
CA PRO A 344 -22.26 17.92 5.69
C PRO A 344 -21.09 16.99 6.03
N VAL A 345 -21.36 15.70 6.23
CA VAL A 345 -20.33 14.69 6.52
C VAL A 345 -19.39 14.52 5.32
N ILE A 346 -19.93 14.44 4.11
CA ILE A 346 -19.13 14.31 2.89
C ILE A 346 -18.33 15.60 2.64
N ILE A 347 -18.95 16.77 2.84
CA ILE A 347 -18.27 18.07 2.67
C ILE A 347 -17.13 18.20 3.70
N SER A 348 -17.38 17.86 4.98
CA SER A 348 -16.36 17.91 6.01
C SER A 348 -15.19 16.97 5.72
N PHE A 349 -15.47 15.77 5.18
CA PHE A 349 -14.43 14.83 4.76
C PHE A 349 -13.52 15.42 3.67
N ILE A 350 -14.12 16.00 2.63
CA ILE A 350 -13.36 16.65 1.55
C ILE A 350 -12.49 17.79 2.09
N LEU A 351 -13.06 18.64 2.96
CA LEU A 351 -12.34 19.77 3.55
C LEU A 351 -11.18 19.29 4.44
N VAL A 352 -11.42 18.31 5.30
CA VAL A 352 -10.39 17.72 6.16
C VAL A 352 -9.28 17.07 5.33
N ALA A 353 -9.64 16.31 4.28
CA ALA A 353 -8.69 15.70 3.38
C ALA A 353 -7.82 16.75 2.67
N LEU A 354 -8.39 17.80 2.11
CA LEU A 354 -7.64 18.85 1.44
C LEU A 354 -6.78 19.67 2.41
N LEU A 355 -7.28 19.97 3.61
CA LEU A 355 -6.51 20.68 4.63
C LEU A 355 -5.34 19.84 5.16
N SER A 356 -5.43 18.51 5.15
CA SER A 356 -4.37 17.63 5.64
C SER A 356 -3.08 17.63 4.80
N ILE A 357 -3.15 18.09 3.55
CA ILE A 357 -2.00 18.15 2.63
C ILE A 357 -1.41 19.55 2.46
N VAL A 358 -2.02 20.58 3.03
CA VAL A 358 -1.62 21.99 2.83
C VAL A 358 -1.38 22.70 4.16
N GLY A 359 -0.34 23.53 4.21
CA GLY A 359 -0.04 24.43 5.33
C GLY A 359 0.77 23.79 6.47
N PRO A 360 1.00 24.56 7.55
CA PRO A 360 1.85 24.14 8.66
C PRO A 360 1.24 23.02 9.52
N TRP A 361 -0.06 22.78 9.40
CA TRP A 361 -0.79 21.70 10.05
C TRP A 361 -0.90 20.45 9.18
N SER A 362 -0.31 20.46 7.98
CA SER A 362 -0.33 19.27 7.10
C SER A 362 0.37 18.07 7.74
N ALA A 363 -0.01 16.88 7.29
CA ALA A 363 0.61 15.64 7.72
C ALA A 363 2.15 15.69 7.65
N PHE A 364 2.66 16.28 6.58
CA PHE A 364 4.10 16.39 6.31
C PHE A 364 4.80 17.36 7.25
N SER A 365 4.26 18.57 7.44
CA SER A 365 4.84 19.58 8.33
C SER A 365 4.86 19.12 9.79
N VAL A 366 3.76 18.47 10.24
CA VAL A 366 3.66 17.96 11.60
C VAL A 366 4.61 16.78 11.82
N SER A 367 4.68 15.85 10.85
CA SER A 367 5.56 14.68 10.95
C SER A 367 7.04 15.09 10.92
N ASN A 368 7.45 15.94 9.98
CA ASN A 368 8.83 16.42 9.89
C ASN A 368 9.27 17.11 11.19
N LYS A 369 8.45 18.03 11.71
CA LYS A 369 8.76 18.70 12.97
C LYS A 369 8.84 17.73 14.16
N SER A 370 7.94 16.76 14.21
CA SER A 370 7.91 15.77 15.29
C SER A 370 9.13 14.86 15.26
N GLN A 371 9.51 14.35 14.07
CA GLN A 371 10.67 13.47 13.93
C GLN A 371 11.99 14.24 14.12
N TYR A 372 12.09 15.49 13.67
CA TYR A 372 13.23 16.36 13.98
C TYR A 372 13.42 16.55 15.48
N ASN A 373 12.35 16.93 16.19
CA ASN A 373 12.42 17.12 17.64
C ASN A 373 12.75 15.81 18.39
N ARG A 374 12.30 14.66 17.86
CA ARG A 374 12.63 13.34 18.42
C ARG A 374 14.11 13.04 18.24
N LEU A 375 14.68 13.28 17.06
CA LEU A 375 16.11 13.10 16.81
C LEU A 375 16.96 13.99 17.71
N GLU A 376 16.63 15.29 17.77
CA GLU A 376 17.31 16.25 18.65
C GLU A 376 17.30 15.77 20.11
N LYS A 377 16.15 15.27 20.58
CA LYS A 377 16.00 14.74 21.94
C LYS A 377 16.87 13.51 22.18
N ILE A 378 16.86 12.54 21.25
CA ILE A 378 17.68 11.32 21.37
C ILE A 378 19.17 11.67 21.40
N LEU A 379 19.61 12.54 20.50
CA LEU A 379 21.01 12.99 20.46
C LEU A 379 21.41 13.73 21.74
N ALA A 380 20.53 14.58 22.29
CA ALA A 380 20.80 15.31 23.54
C ALA A 380 20.83 14.40 24.77
N GLU A 381 19.90 13.43 24.89
CA GLU A 381 19.82 12.50 26.02
C GLU A 381 20.99 11.50 26.08
N ASN A 382 21.71 11.31 24.96
CA ASN A 382 22.88 10.44 24.86
C ASN A 382 24.20 11.20 24.76
N ASP A 383 24.21 12.51 25.07
CA ASP A 383 25.40 13.38 25.05
C ASP A 383 26.15 13.42 23.68
N LEU A 384 25.40 13.24 22.57
CA LEU A 384 25.92 13.23 21.21
C LEU A 384 25.94 14.61 20.54
N LEU A 385 25.51 15.65 21.24
CA LEU A 385 25.49 17.03 20.74
C LEU A 385 26.61 17.87 21.36
N GLU A 386 27.55 18.31 20.53
CA GLU A 386 28.53 19.35 20.88
C GLU A 386 28.05 20.71 20.34
N ASN A 387 27.89 21.69 21.22
CA ASN A 387 27.37 23.03 20.86
C ASN A 387 26.02 23.00 20.12
N GLY A 388 25.17 21.99 20.43
CA GLY A 388 23.86 21.81 19.79
C GLY A 388 23.91 21.16 18.41
N LYS A 389 25.05 20.61 18.02
CA LYS A 389 25.21 19.86 16.74
C LYS A 389 25.90 18.53 16.98
N PHE A 390 25.49 17.55 16.18
CA PHE A 390 26.15 16.25 16.12
C PHE A 390 27.50 16.37 15.44
N SER A 391 28.56 15.84 16.08
CA SER A 391 29.92 15.78 15.55
C SER A 391 30.40 14.33 15.55
N ASN A 392 30.99 13.88 14.43
CA ASN A 392 31.52 12.52 14.29
C ASN A 392 32.75 12.23 15.17
N ASP A 393 33.37 13.25 15.78
CA ASP A 393 34.47 13.06 16.70
C ASP A 393 34.02 12.46 18.05
N ALA A 394 32.72 12.45 18.32
CA ALA A 394 32.13 11.74 19.44
C ALA A 394 32.08 10.23 19.15
N THR A 395 33.24 9.57 19.12
CA THR A 395 33.40 8.10 19.17
C THR A 395 32.93 7.60 20.55
N ILE A 396 31.66 7.76 20.82
CA ILE A 396 31.03 7.17 22.00
C ILE A 396 30.40 5.89 21.52
N ALA A 397 30.68 4.80 22.21
CA ALA A 397 29.98 3.53 22.08
C ALA A 397 28.49 3.72 22.35
N THR A 398 27.78 4.29 21.37
CA THR A 398 26.33 4.39 21.39
C THR A 398 25.78 2.97 21.44
N THR A 399 24.90 2.73 22.38
CA THR A 399 24.17 1.47 22.45
C THR A 399 23.52 1.24 21.08
N ARG A 400 23.66 0.04 20.52
CA ARG A 400 23.11 -0.33 19.19
C ARG A 400 21.63 0.10 19.00
N ALA A 401 20.86 0.13 20.09
CA ALA A 401 19.49 0.61 20.12
C ALA A 401 19.36 2.10 19.76
N VAL A 402 20.24 2.95 20.28
CA VAL A 402 20.21 4.42 20.03
C VAL A 402 20.59 4.71 18.59
N SER A 403 21.63 4.04 18.06
CA SER A 403 22.03 4.16 16.66
C SER A 403 20.85 3.81 15.73
N ARG A 404 20.19 2.69 15.97
CA ARG A 404 19.04 2.24 15.18
C ARG A 404 17.87 3.24 15.21
N GLU A 405 17.54 3.79 16.38
CA GLU A 405 16.47 4.81 16.46
C GLU A 405 16.82 6.08 15.68
N CYS A 406 18.08 6.50 15.69
CA CYS A 406 18.56 7.62 14.89
C CYS A 406 18.50 7.29 13.39
N GLU A 407 18.97 6.12 12.99
CA GLU A 407 18.93 5.63 11.59
C GLU A 407 17.51 5.59 11.03
N GLU A 408 16.52 5.08 11.81
CA GLU A 408 15.11 5.10 11.43
C GLU A 408 14.59 6.51 11.14
N ILE A 409 15.02 7.52 11.93
CA ILE A 409 14.62 8.91 11.72
C ILE A 409 15.35 9.50 10.51
N LEU A 410 16.64 9.23 10.34
CA LEU A 410 17.39 9.67 9.15
C LEU A 410 16.78 9.08 7.87
N TYR A 411 16.47 7.79 7.88
CA TYR A 411 15.77 7.11 6.78
C TYR A 411 14.38 7.70 6.51
N PHE A 412 13.65 8.09 7.57
CA PHE A 412 12.37 8.80 7.42
C PHE A 412 12.52 10.06 6.56
N PHE A 413 13.57 10.87 6.76
CA PHE A 413 13.82 12.09 5.98
C PHE A 413 14.38 11.78 4.58
N ALA A 414 15.26 10.79 4.46
CA ALA A 414 15.83 10.35 3.19
C ALA A 414 14.74 9.85 2.22
N LYS A 415 13.82 9.01 2.69
CA LYS A 415 12.69 8.50 1.90
C LYS A 415 11.75 9.60 1.37
N ARG A 416 11.76 10.79 2.00
CA ARG A 416 10.92 11.93 1.64
C ARG A 416 11.65 13.02 0.88
N GLU A 417 12.95 12.83 0.61
CA GLU A 417 13.81 13.84 -0.01
C GLU A 417 13.78 15.16 0.77
N LYS A 418 13.81 15.06 2.10
CA LYS A 418 13.73 16.20 3.03
C LYS A 418 14.90 16.23 4.01
N VAL A 419 16.07 15.74 3.59
CA VAL A 419 17.28 15.68 4.41
C VAL A 419 17.79 17.08 4.80
N GLU A 420 17.48 18.11 4.03
CA GLU A 420 17.79 19.50 4.33
C GLU A 420 17.23 19.98 5.67
N TYR A 421 16.12 19.39 6.15
CA TYR A 421 15.56 19.70 7.47
C TYR A 421 16.49 19.30 8.61
N LEU A 422 17.39 18.34 8.38
CA LEU A 422 18.33 17.83 9.38
C LEU A 422 19.60 18.68 9.49
N GLN A 423 19.92 19.51 8.48
CA GLN A 423 21.16 20.30 8.43
C GLN A 423 21.46 21.10 9.70
N PRO A 424 20.47 21.69 10.40
CA PRO A 424 20.76 22.43 11.64
C PRO A 424 21.34 21.58 12.77
N LEU A 425 21.06 20.26 12.79
CA LEU A 425 21.51 19.33 13.83
C LEU A 425 22.90 18.72 13.55
N PHE A 426 23.45 18.90 12.36
CA PHE A 426 24.70 18.27 11.96
C PHE A 426 25.76 19.31 11.58
N THR A 427 27.03 18.99 11.88
CA THR A 427 28.20 19.80 11.44
C THR A 427 28.56 19.49 10.00
N GLN A 428 28.35 18.25 9.56
CA GLN A 428 28.59 17.77 8.21
C GLN A 428 27.53 18.31 7.24
N ASP A 429 27.87 18.37 5.93
CA ASP A 429 26.89 18.68 4.88
C ASP A 429 26.03 17.43 4.58
N ILE A 430 24.89 17.34 5.26
CA ILE A 430 23.95 16.23 5.15
C ILE A 430 23.39 16.08 3.74
N VAL A 431 23.24 17.19 3.01
CA VAL A 431 22.73 17.18 1.64
C VAL A 431 23.76 16.57 0.69
N ALA A 432 25.05 16.90 0.85
CA ALA A 432 26.13 16.31 0.07
C ALA A 432 26.27 14.81 0.36
N ILE A 433 26.14 14.39 1.63
CA ILE A 433 26.14 12.97 2.01
C ILE A 433 24.97 12.24 1.33
N TYR A 434 23.77 12.81 1.36
CA TYR A 434 22.60 12.20 0.71
C TYR A 434 22.77 12.08 -0.82
N GLN A 435 23.33 13.10 -1.46
CA GLN A 435 23.60 13.07 -2.90
C GLN A 435 24.65 12.02 -3.28
N ARG A 436 25.67 11.80 -2.41
CA ARG A 436 26.74 10.83 -2.67
C ARG A 436 26.31 9.38 -2.42
N TYR A 437 25.57 9.12 -1.35
CA TYR A 437 25.26 7.75 -0.89
C TYR A 437 23.82 7.29 -1.17
N GLY A 438 22.96 8.21 -1.61
CA GLY A 438 21.58 7.89 -1.93
C GLY A 438 20.70 7.56 -0.71
N ARG A 439 19.45 7.22 -0.98
CA ARG A 439 18.39 7.02 0.03
C ARG A 439 18.71 5.90 1.03
N TRP A 440 19.26 4.79 0.55
CA TRP A 440 19.40 3.57 1.32
C TRP A 440 20.59 3.60 2.28
N SER A 441 21.73 4.09 1.82
CA SER A 441 22.97 4.13 2.59
C SER A 441 23.18 5.45 3.35
N PHE A 442 22.26 6.42 3.22
CA PHE A 442 22.36 7.74 3.84
C PHE A 442 22.50 7.67 5.36
N ALA A 443 21.62 6.90 6.02
CA ALA A 443 21.59 6.83 7.47
C ALA A 443 22.89 6.22 8.03
N GLU A 444 23.39 5.18 7.39
CA GLU A 444 24.64 4.52 7.73
C GLU A 444 25.84 5.43 7.47
N ALA A 445 25.87 6.13 6.32
CA ALA A 445 26.94 7.07 5.96
C ALA A 445 27.05 8.28 6.92
N VAL A 446 25.95 8.71 7.52
CA VAL A 446 25.96 9.81 8.51
C VAL A 446 26.67 9.42 9.80
N PHE A 447 26.57 8.16 10.23
CA PHE A 447 27.17 7.65 11.47
C PHE A 447 28.50 6.91 11.25
N SER A 448 28.87 6.54 10.02
CA SER A 448 30.16 5.92 9.71
C SER A 448 31.27 6.96 9.66
N ASN A 449 32.42 6.67 10.30
CA ASN A 449 33.62 7.51 10.24
C ASN A 449 34.50 7.20 9.01
N GLU A 450 34.15 6.23 8.18
CA GLU A 450 34.93 5.79 7.03
C GLU A 450 34.34 6.29 5.72
N GLU A 451 35.20 6.65 4.76
CA GLU A 451 34.80 6.83 3.36
C GLU A 451 34.31 5.47 2.84
N PHE A 452 33.01 5.30 2.76
CA PHE A 452 32.38 4.14 2.14
C PHE A 452 32.67 4.17 0.63
N ASP A 453 33.56 3.28 0.16
CA ASP A 453 33.74 3.00 -1.27
C ASP A 453 32.53 2.17 -1.74
N LEU A 454 31.54 2.84 -2.30
CA LEU A 454 30.45 2.19 -3.02
C LEU A 454 30.91 1.89 -4.44
N ASP A 455 31.21 0.64 -4.75
CA ASP A 455 31.19 0.15 -6.13
C ASP A 455 29.77 0.25 -6.70
N GLU A 456 29.64 0.75 -7.93
CA GLU A 456 28.43 1.24 -8.60
C GLU A 456 27.34 0.17 -8.93
N SER A 457 27.20 -0.92 -8.19
CA SER A 457 26.30 -2.03 -8.59
C SER A 457 25.53 -2.69 -7.45
N SER A 458 24.71 -1.94 -6.70
CA SER A 458 23.70 -2.58 -5.87
C SER A 458 22.29 -2.12 -6.26
N ASP A 459 21.73 -2.82 -7.23
CA ASP A 459 20.31 -2.79 -7.57
C ASP A 459 19.54 -3.56 -6.45
N PHE A 460 19.19 -2.85 -5.37
CA PHE A 460 18.38 -3.42 -4.31
C PHE A 460 16.90 -3.35 -4.68
N GLY A 461 16.39 -4.51 -5.09
CA GLY A 461 14.96 -4.77 -5.25
C GLY A 461 14.15 -4.40 -4.00
N GLU A 462 12.91 -4.05 -4.24
CA GLU A 462 11.89 -3.60 -3.29
C GLU A 462 11.99 -4.26 -1.91
N VAL A 463 12.39 -3.48 -0.91
CA VAL A 463 12.29 -3.87 0.49
C VAL A 463 10.85 -3.67 0.93
N PHE A 464 10.18 -4.74 1.27
CA PHE A 464 8.88 -4.73 1.96
C PHE A 464 8.93 -3.78 3.16
N ASP A 465 7.84 -3.05 3.37
CA ASP A 465 7.67 -2.13 4.50
C ASP A 465 7.67 -2.91 5.84
N VAL A 466 8.85 -3.05 6.44
CA VAL A 466 9.11 -3.82 7.68
C VAL A 466 8.74 -3.03 8.94
N SER A 467 7.93 -1.96 8.82
CA SER A 467 7.58 -1.10 9.96
C SER A 467 6.65 -1.74 11.01
N GLU A 468 6.23 -3.00 10.85
CA GLU A 468 5.30 -3.69 11.75
C GLU A 468 5.78 -5.05 12.30
N ILE A 469 6.99 -5.51 11.97
CA ILE A 469 7.51 -6.77 12.50
C ILE A 469 8.47 -6.46 13.65
N ASP A 470 8.28 -7.13 14.76
CA ASP A 470 9.23 -7.15 15.87
C ASP A 470 10.51 -7.86 15.38
N THR A 471 11.47 -7.07 14.88
CA THR A 471 12.65 -7.57 14.15
C THR A 471 13.78 -8.00 15.07
N SER A 472 13.53 -8.16 16.39
CA SER A 472 14.57 -8.59 17.34
C SER A 472 15.17 -9.97 17.02
N ASP A 473 14.39 -10.82 16.35
CA ASP A 473 14.78 -12.20 16.04
C ASP A 473 15.01 -12.46 14.52
N TYR A 474 14.71 -11.47 13.63
CA TYR A 474 14.93 -11.62 12.19
C TYR A 474 16.42 -11.47 11.83
N PHE A 475 16.90 -12.34 10.94
CA PHE A 475 18.26 -12.29 10.39
C PHE A 475 18.24 -12.41 8.86
N SER A 476 19.20 -11.75 8.22
CA SER A 476 19.50 -11.91 6.79
C SER A 476 21.01 -11.80 6.60
N TYR A 477 21.62 -12.82 6.03
CA TYR A 477 23.05 -12.88 5.73
C TYR A 477 23.25 -13.08 4.24
N SER A 478 24.02 -12.22 3.59
CA SER A 478 24.30 -12.27 2.16
C SER A 478 25.81 -12.31 1.88
N LEU A 479 26.19 -13.05 0.83
CA LEU A 479 27.56 -13.17 0.33
C LEU A 479 27.80 -12.17 -0.80
N ASN A 480 28.88 -11.43 -0.77
CA ASN A 480 29.28 -10.59 -1.90
C ASN A 480 29.90 -11.46 -3.00
N MET A 481 29.12 -11.79 -4.02
CA MET A 481 29.52 -12.69 -5.11
C MET A 481 30.42 -12.05 -6.18
N GLU A 482 30.56 -10.73 -6.23
CA GLU A 482 31.28 -10.06 -7.32
C GLU A 482 32.80 -10.27 -7.27
N LYS A 483 33.35 -10.65 -6.11
CA LYS A 483 34.79 -10.79 -5.89
C LYS A 483 35.26 -12.22 -5.53
N GLU A 484 34.37 -13.22 -5.46
CA GLU A 484 34.70 -14.53 -4.95
C GLU A 484 34.50 -15.65 -5.97
N VAL A 485 35.53 -16.50 -6.14
CA VAL A 485 35.48 -17.69 -6.98
C VAL A 485 35.18 -18.91 -6.12
N LEU A 486 34.06 -19.61 -6.41
CA LEU A 486 33.71 -20.84 -5.71
C LEU A 486 34.60 -22.01 -6.20
N SER A 487 35.46 -22.52 -5.33
CA SER A 487 36.30 -23.68 -5.65
C SER A 487 35.55 -24.98 -5.46
N MET A 488 35.56 -25.85 -6.50
CA MET A 488 35.07 -27.23 -6.48
C MET A 488 36.12 -28.24 -6.06
N SER A 489 37.34 -27.82 -5.71
CA SER A 489 38.43 -28.74 -5.38
C SER A 489 38.04 -29.71 -4.26
N GLY A 490 38.13 -31.02 -4.53
CA GLY A 490 37.77 -32.07 -3.60
C GLY A 490 36.30 -32.52 -3.62
N TYR A 491 35.48 -32.01 -4.56
CA TYR A 491 34.07 -32.38 -4.77
C TYR A 491 33.82 -32.74 -6.23
N ASP A 492 32.93 -33.71 -6.46
CA ASP A 492 32.65 -34.25 -7.79
C ASP A 492 31.38 -33.62 -8.42
N LEU A 493 30.46 -33.11 -7.58
CA LEU A 493 29.15 -32.65 -7.98
C LEU A 493 28.84 -31.29 -7.37
N PHE A 494 28.01 -30.51 -8.08
CA PHE A 494 27.60 -29.16 -7.72
C PHE A 494 26.15 -28.94 -8.07
N ALA A 495 25.38 -28.26 -7.18
CA ALA A 495 24.04 -27.79 -7.44
C ALA A 495 23.84 -26.40 -6.84
N HIS A 496 23.06 -25.55 -7.55
CA HIS A 496 22.50 -24.33 -7.04
C HIS A 496 21.07 -24.64 -6.58
N TYR A 497 20.74 -24.33 -5.34
CA TYR A 497 19.46 -24.68 -4.73
C TYR A 497 18.84 -23.50 -4.02
N LEU A 498 17.50 -23.33 -4.20
CA LEU A 498 16.67 -22.32 -3.55
C LEU A 498 15.71 -23.03 -2.60
N TYR A 499 15.77 -22.68 -1.33
CA TYR A 499 14.87 -23.15 -0.29
C TYR A 499 13.93 -22.03 0.15
N TYR A 500 12.63 -22.35 0.31
CA TYR A 500 11.62 -21.47 0.88
C TYR A 500 10.67 -22.27 1.78
N THR A 501 10.29 -21.74 2.94
CA THR A 501 9.36 -22.40 3.88
C THR A 501 7.99 -22.69 3.27
N TRP A 502 7.50 -21.80 2.38
CA TRP A 502 6.23 -22.02 1.69
C TRP A 502 6.28 -23.10 0.59
N ASN A 503 7.46 -23.60 0.27
CA ASN A 503 7.68 -24.67 -0.70
C ASN A 503 8.23 -25.95 -0.03
N GLU A 504 7.89 -26.19 1.23
CA GLU A 504 8.20 -27.42 1.94
C GLU A 504 7.59 -28.62 1.21
N ASN A 505 8.34 -29.73 1.09
CA ASN A 505 8.05 -30.92 0.29
C ASN A 505 8.24 -30.74 -1.24
N SER A 506 8.99 -29.74 -1.69
CA SER A 506 9.38 -29.66 -3.11
C SER A 506 10.42 -30.73 -3.46
N GLN A 507 10.32 -31.26 -4.67
CA GLN A 507 11.30 -32.16 -5.27
C GLN A 507 11.84 -31.48 -6.51
N ASN A 508 13.19 -31.31 -6.57
CA ASN A 508 13.89 -30.82 -7.74
C ASN A 508 14.73 -31.95 -8.32
N ASP A 509 14.36 -32.42 -9.50
CA ASP A 509 15.11 -33.44 -10.26
C ASP A 509 16.25 -32.72 -10.98
N LEU A 510 17.47 -32.83 -10.46
CA LEU A 510 18.67 -32.26 -11.08
C LEU A 510 19.09 -33.06 -12.32
N SER A 511 18.87 -34.38 -12.30
CA SER A 511 19.07 -35.30 -13.41
C SER A 511 18.35 -36.63 -13.11
N SER A 512 18.37 -37.59 -14.04
CA SER A 512 17.81 -38.92 -13.80
C SER A 512 18.44 -39.66 -12.62
N ALA A 513 19.65 -39.27 -12.17
CA ALA A 513 20.40 -39.92 -11.09
C ALA A 513 20.39 -39.12 -9.76
N TYR A 514 20.08 -37.81 -9.79
CA TYR A 514 20.20 -36.95 -8.60
C TYR A 514 18.93 -36.14 -8.36
N ILE A 515 18.40 -36.22 -7.14
CA ILE A 515 17.18 -35.57 -6.71
C ILE A 515 17.44 -34.83 -5.40
N ILE A 516 17.06 -33.56 -5.31
CA ILE A 516 17.06 -32.79 -4.06
C ILE A 516 15.62 -32.64 -3.58
N LYS A 517 15.36 -33.04 -2.35
CA LYS A 517 14.04 -32.87 -1.70
C LYS A 517 14.14 -31.97 -0.49
N SER A 518 13.27 -30.98 -0.39
CA SER A 518 13.07 -30.25 0.84
C SER A 518 11.99 -30.92 1.69
N LYS A 519 12.25 -30.99 2.99
CA LYS A 519 11.30 -31.50 4.00
C LYS A 519 10.94 -30.41 5.00
N PRO A 520 9.81 -30.59 5.74
CA PRO A 520 9.46 -29.72 6.85
C PRO A 520 10.59 -29.52 7.84
N ASN A 521 10.63 -28.36 8.48
CA ASN A 521 11.63 -27.95 9.47
C ASN A 521 13.04 -27.67 8.90
N GLY A 522 13.16 -27.28 7.63
CA GLY A 522 14.43 -26.87 7.06
C GLY A 522 15.41 -28.01 6.79
N ILE A 523 14.92 -29.22 6.52
CA ILE A 523 15.75 -30.37 6.18
C ILE A 523 15.78 -30.52 4.65
N ILE A 524 16.99 -30.62 4.09
CA ILE A 524 17.24 -30.87 2.67
C ILE A 524 17.90 -32.24 2.53
N GLU A 525 17.34 -33.12 1.72
CA GLU A 525 17.85 -34.46 1.43
C GLU A 525 18.30 -34.55 -0.02
N ILE A 526 19.50 -35.06 -0.23
CA ILE A 526 20.09 -35.33 -1.55
C ILE A 526 20.09 -36.84 -1.79
N TYR A 527 19.45 -37.25 -2.87
CA TYR A 527 19.38 -38.65 -3.30
C TYR A 527 20.26 -38.87 -4.53
N SER A 528 21.00 -39.97 -4.53
CA SER A 528 21.76 -40.48 -5.67
C SER A 528 21.20 -41.86 -6.00
N ASP A 529 20.79 -42.11 -7.26
CA ASP A 529 20.19 -43.37 -7.73
C ASP A 529 19.09 -43.90 -6.81
N ASN A 530 18.20 -43.01 -6.36
CA ASN A 530 17.10 -43.25 -5.40
C ASN A 530 17.53 -43.67 -3.98
N GLN A 531 18.81 -43.61 -3.65
CA GLN A 531 19.32 -43.80 -2.28
C GLN A 531 19.68 -42.47 -1.64
N LEU A 532 19.37 -42.32 -0.35
CA LEU A 532 19.71 -41.11 0.40
C LEU A 532 21.23 -41.00 0.52
N SER A 533 21.81 -39.96 -0.07
CA SER A 533 23.24 -39.68 -0.06
C SER A 533 23.64 -38.74 1.05
N GLN A 534 22.91 -37.64 1.19
CA GLN A 534 23.23 -36.58 2.14
C GLN A 534 21.98 -35.96 2.75
N THR A 535 22.08 -35.47 4.01
CA THR A 535 21.02 -34.74 4.69
C THR A 535 21.60 -33.44 5.25
N ILE A 536 21.00 -32.29 4.89
CA ILE A 536 21.40 -30.96 5.33
C ILE A 536 20.32 -30.46 6.27
N ASP A 537 20.70 -30.06 7.48
CA ASP A 537 19.81 -29.45 8.49
C ASP A 537 20.12 -27.95 8.54
N LEU A 538 19.26 -27.14 7.94
CA LEU A 538 19.43 -25.69 7.87
C LEU A 538 19.41 -25.03 9.25
N LYS A 539 18.70 -25.59 10.23
CA LYS A 539 18.69 -25.09 11.59
C LYS A 539 20.08 -25.21 12.24
N LYS A 540 20.72 -26.33 12.09
CA LYS A 540 22.10 -26.51 12.56
C LYS A 540 23.10 -25.68 11.78
N ALA A 541 22.82 -25.47 10.49
CA ALA A 541 23.64 -24.64 9.63
C ALA A 541 23.65 -23.18 10.12
N ILE A 542 22.47 -22.61 10.41
CA ILE A 542 22.38 -21.23 10.87
C ILE A 542 23.01 -21.02 12.26
N GLU A 543 22.91 -22.01 13.16
CA GLU A 543 23.56 -21.93 14.47
C GLU A 543 25.10 -21.84 14.32
N LYS A 544 25.68 -22.58 13.37
CA LYS A 544 27.12 -22.51 13.06
C LYS A 544 27.51 -21.16 12.44
N ILE A 545 26.68 -20.62 11.55
CA ILE A 545 26.88 -19.31 10.93
C ILE A 545 26.78 -18.22 12.00
N LYS A 546 25.75 -18.25 12.85
CA LYS A 546 25.53 -17.28 13.93
C LYS A 546 26.77 -17.14 14.83
N VAL A 547 27.38 -18.24 15.24
CA VAL A 547 28.59 -18.23 16.08
C VAL A 547 29.76 -17.56 15.37
N ARG A 548 29.93 -17.78 14.07
CA ARG A 548 31.03 -17.17 13.29
C ARG A 548 30.81 -15.69 13.05
N VAL A 549 29.56 -15.29 12.78
CA VAL A 549 29.17 -13.90 12.53
C VAL A 549 29.27 -13.03 13.79
N TYR A 550 28.98 -13.59 14.97
CA TYR A 550 29.14 -12.87 16.25
C TYR A 550 30.61 -12.60 16.66
N LEU A 551 31.57 -13.28 16.06
CA LEU A 551 32.98 -13.12 16.36
C LEU A 551 33.69 -12.07 15.48
N ASP A 552 33.11 -11.74 14.33
CA ASP A 552 33.65 -10.76 13.38
C ASP A 552 32.61 -9.65 13.13
N ASP A 553 32.81 -8.53 13.79
CA ASP A 553 31.91 -7.37 13.82
C ASP A 553 32.15 -6.47 12.61
N VAL A 554 31.67 -6.83 11.38
CA VAL A 554 31.73 -5.92 10.23
C VAL A 554 30.65 -6.20 9.17
N GLY A 555 29.73 -5.25 8.96
CA GLY A 555 29.05 -4.99 7.70
C GLY A 555 27.91 -5.95 7.27
N SER A 556 27.11 -5.48 6.30
CA SER A 556 25.96 -6.22 5.72
C SER A 556 26.35 -7.39 4.80
N TYR A 557 27.62 -7.52 4.44
CA TYR A 557 28.16 -8.59 3.58
C TYR A 557 29.20 -9.42 4.31
N TYR A 558 29.05 -10.73 4.23
CA TYR A 558 29.90 -11.69 4.90
C TYR A 558 30.86 -12.35 3.90
N SER A 559 32.03 -12.78 4.39
CA SER A 559 32.98 -13.50 3.58
C SER A 559 32.51 -14.93 3.27
N GLN A 560 33.03 -15.53 2.19
CA GLN A 560 32.70 -16.89 1.81
C GLN A 560 32.98 -17.89 2.94
N GLU A 561 34.05 -17.68 3.73
CA GLU A 561 34.40 -18.56 4.86
C GLU A 561 33.35 -18.51 5.97
N GLN A 562 32.76 -17.35 6.24
CA GLN A 562 31.74 -17.19 7.26
C GLN A 562 30.42 -17.87 6.87
N LEU A 563 30.06 -17.85 5.58
CA LEU A 563 28.80 -18.43 5.06
C LEU A 563 29.03 -19.84 4.46
N THR A 564 30.18 -20.45 4.69
CA THR A 564 30.49 -21.82 4.21
C THR A 564 30.37 -22.82 5.36
N ILE A 565 29.65 -23.90 5.12
CA ILE A 565 29.61 -25.08 6.02
C ILE A 565 30.19 -26.26 5.29
N VAL A 566 31.13 -26.96 5.95
CA VAL A 566 31.73 -28.18 5.45
C VAL A 566 31.34 -29.31 6.41
N GLU A 567 30.70 -30.35 5.88
CA GLU A 567 30.34 -31.59 6.59
C GLU A 567 30.82 -32.79 5.79
N GLN A 568 31.68 -33.61 6.37
CA GLN A 568 32.33 -34.82 5.84
C GLN A 568 32.54 -34.84 4.30
N ASP A 569 31.47 -35.06 3.51
CA ASP A 569 31.51 -35.18 2.06
C ASP A 569 30.69 -34.12 1.32
N CYS A 570 30.23 -33.09 2.05
CA CYS A 570 29.42 -32.02 1.53
C CYS A 570 29.94 -30.63 1.97
N LYS A 571 30.00 -29.69 1.03
CA LYS A 571 30.30 -28.27 1.28
C LYS A 571 29.08 -27.44 0.83
N ILE A 572 28.59 -26.59 1.70
CA ILE A 572 27.48 -25.69 1.43
C ILE A 572 27.99 -24.26 1.54
N VAL A 573 27.75 -23.45 0.52
CA VAL A 573 28.07 -22.04 0.50
C VAL A 573 26.72 -21.29 0.36
N PHE A 574 26.33 -20.57 1.39
CA PHE A 574 25.12 -19.74 1.32
C PHE A 574 25.44 -18.46 0.57
N LYS A 575 24.69 -18.19 -0.50
CA LYS A 575 24.69 -16.91 -1.19
C LYS A 575 23.83 -15.92 -0.41
N GLU A 576 22.67 -16.39 0.07
CA GLU A 576 21.77 -15.64 0.91
C GLU A 576 21.04 -16.60 1.86
N ILE A 577 20.83 -16.20 3.10
CA ILE A 577 20.04 -16.94 4.07
C ILE A 577 19.35 -15.97 5.00
N SER A 578 18.02 -16.09 5.13
CA SER A 578 17.20 -15.22 5.97
C SER A 578 16.16 -16.00 6.76
N GLY A 579 15.70 -15.41 7.85
CA GLY A 579 14.70 -16.04 8.71
C GLY A 579 14.54 -15.33 10.05
N ASP A 580 13.91 -16.04 10.98
CA ASP A 580 13.59 -15.55 12.32
C ASP A 580 14.02 -16.58 13.36
N TYR A 581 14.88 -16.20 14.30
CA TYR A 581 15.35 -17.07 15.37
C TYR A 581 14.27 -17.46 16.37
N GLY A 582 13.17 -16.68 16.46
CA GLY A 582 12.02 -16.96 17.33
C GLY A 582 11.12 -18.07 16.78
N ASP A 583 11.21 -18.42 15.51
CA ASP A 583 10.38 -19.44 14.88
C ASP A 583 10.86 -20.86 15.13
N LYS A 584 9.92 -21.82 15.07
CA LYS A 584 10.25 -23.27 15.13
C LYS A 584 11.16 -23.70 13.97
N ASN A 585 10.98 -23.10 12.80
CA ASN A 585 11.87 -23.21 11.67
C ASN A 585 12.54 -21.85 11.43
N PRO A 586 13.76 -21.63 11.93
CA PRO A 586 14.40 -20.31 11.91
C PRO A 586 14.77 -19.82 10.51
N VAL A 587 14.79 -20.68 9.49
CA VAL A 587 15.16 -20.32 8.12
C VAL A 587 13.91 -20.17 7.27
N SER A 588 13.59 -18.95 6.84
CA SER A 588 12.47 -18.64 5.95
C SER A 588 12.81 -18.82 4.48
N SER A 589 14.04 -18.42 4.09
CA SER A 589 14.56 -18.63 2.75
C SER A 589 16.08 -18.85 2.77
N ALA A 590 16.59 -19.60 1.80
CA ALA A 590 18.03 -19.73 1.58
C ALA A 590 18.34 -19.99 0.10
N GLU A 591 19.30 -19.26 -0.43
CA GLU A 591 19.93 -19.50 -1.71
C GLU A 591 21.34 -20.02 -1.45
N MET A 592 21.66 -21.22 -1.97
CA MET A 592 22.90 -21.89 -1.63
C MET A 592 23.49 -22.66 -2.79
N TYR A 593 24.82 -22.81 -2.74
CA TYR A 593 25.57 -23.69 -3.60
C TYR A 593 26.00 -24.94 -2.80
N ILE A 594 25.61 -26.11 -3.27
CA ILE A 594 25.87 -27.39 -2.62
C ILE A 594 26.90 -28.14 -3.45
N PHE A 595 27.99 -28.55 -2.84
CA PHE A 595 29.07 -29.38 -3.42
C PHE A 595 29.14 -30.68 -2.66
N TRP A 596 29.17 -31.83 -3.34
CA TRP A 596 29.30 -33.12 -2.67
C TRP A 596 30.14 -34.10 -3.47
N LYS A 597 30.66 -35.12 -2.78
CA LYS A 597 31.42 -36.22 -3.38
C LYS A 597 30.48 -37.31 -3.84
N LYS A 598 30.91 -38.02 -4.88
CA LYS A 598 30.18 -39.15 -5.44
C LYS A 598 30.24 -40.35 -4.52
#